data_52e736cb37fedd06a0bd63bf642dfa8e
#
_entry.id   52e736cb37fedd06a0bd63bf642dfa8e
#
_cell.length_a   1.000
_cell.length_b   1.000
_cell.length_c   1.000
_cell.angle_alpha   90.00
_cell.angle_beta   90.00
_cell.angle_gamma   90.00
#
_symmetry.space_group_name_H-M   'P 1'
#
loop_
_entity.id
_entity.type
_entity.pdbx_description
1 polymer ?
#
loop_
_entity_poly.entity_id
_entity_poly.type
_entity_poly.pdbx_seq_one_letter_code
_entity_poly.pdbx_strand_id
1 'polypeptide(L)'
;MKVLLVVAILVAISSAKIYSKCELARRMYNAGFSRKTLPDWMCLVDAESSFNTKAINRVNVDGSSDYGIFQINDRYWCYPGTGCSVDCPSLMNDDIEASMRCAKIIYNDRYSNGFNAWTGWKNKCRGRSLEKYSVDECFNNDSYYFFFKIITKN
;
A
#
# COMPACT_ATOMS: atom_id res chain seq x y z
N MET A 1 15.28 -0.96 54.85
CA MET A 1 15.71 -1.21 53.45
C MET A 1 14.57 -0.90 52.51
N LYS A 2 14.63 0.20 51.73
CA LYS A 2 13.64 0.55 50.72
C LYS A 2 14.08 -0.09 49.40
N VAL A 3 13.32 -1.08 48.92
CA VAL A 3 13.53 -1.68 47.59
C VAL A 3 12.98 -0.71 46.55
N LEU A 4 13.86 -0.08 45.77
CA LEU A 4 13.51 0.72 44.62
C LEU A 4 13.18 -0.25 43.46
N LEU A 5 11.89 -0.40 43.14
CA LEU A 5 11.42 -1.10 41.93
C LEU A 5 11.68 -0.16 40.73
N VAL A 6 12.73 -0.46 39.96
CA VAL A 6 12.97 0.18 38.67
C VAL A 6 12.05 -0.50 37.65
N VAL A 7 10.94 0.14 37.30
CA VAL A 7 10.07 -0.27 36.22
C VAL A 7 10.71 0.19 34.92
N ALA A 8 11.37 -0.72 34.20
CA ALA A 8 11.87 -0.45 32.84
C ALA A 8 10.65 -0.42 31.88
N ILE A 9 10.26 0.77 31.46
CA ILE A 9 9.26 0.95 30.40
C ILE A 9 9.96 0.64 29.08
N LEU A 10 9.69 -0.54 28.52
CA LEU A 10 10.06 -0.90 27.14
C LEU A 10 9.18 -0.08 26.20
N VAL A 11 9.68 1.05 25.74
CA VAL A 11 9.06 1.78 24.63
C VAL A 11 9.35 0.99 23.37
N ALA A 12 8.34 0.25 22.87
CA ALA A 12 8.41 -0.37 21.57
C ALA A 12 8.45 0.74 20.51
N ILE A 13 9.64 1.00 19.97
CA ILE A 13 9.79 1.89 18.81
C ILE A 13 9.22 1.14 17.61
N SER A 14 7.95 1.42 17.28
CA SER A 14 7.35 0.92 16.05
C SER A 14 8.02 1.63 14.87
N SER A 15 9.02 0.99 14.26
CA SER A 15 9.59 1.49 13.02
C SER A 15 8.59 1.31 11.88
N ALA A 16 8.61 2.24 10.91
CA ALA A 16 7.78 2.14 9.72
C ALA A 16 8.17 0.90 8.91
N LYS A 17 7.19 0.13 8.47
CA LYS A 17 7.43 -0.97 7.53
C LYS A 17 7.59 -0.41 6.12
N ILE A 18 8.71 -0.75 5.48
CA ILE A 18 8.93 -0.54 4.05
C ILE A 18 8.68 -1.86 3.33
N TYR A 19 7.64 -1.91 2.50
CA TYR A 19 7.34 -3.10 1.71
C TYR A 19 8.35 -3.27 0.58
N SER A 20 8.79 -4.51 0.32
CA SER A 20 9.43 -4.80 -0.95
C SER A 20 8.40 -4.86 -2.08
N LYS A 21 8.83 -4.60 -3.32
CA LYS A 21 7.96 -4.68 -4.52
C LYS A 21 7.21 -6.01 -4.58
N CYS A 22 7.92 -7.13 -4.42
CA CYS A 22 7.30 -8.45 -4.53
C CYS A 22 6.38 -8.79 -3.36
N GLU A 23 6.70 -8.36 -2.14
CA GLU A 23 5.82 -8.55 -0.99
C GLU A 23 4.50 -7.82 -1.20
N LEU A 24 4.56 -6.54 -1.59
CA LEU A 24 3.36 -5.75 -1.87
C LEU A 24 2.56 -6.32 -3.04
N ALA A 25 3.22 -6.68 -4.14
CA ALA A 25 2.56 -7.22 -5.33
C ALA A 25 1.78 -8.50 -5.02
N ARG A 26 2.37 -9.44 -4.24
CA ARG A 26 1.67 -10.65 -3.81
C ARG A 26 0.51 -10.36 -2.88
N ARG A 27 0.66 -9.46 -1.90
CA ARG A 27 -0.47 -9.06 -1.03
C ARG A 27 -1.60 -8.45 -1.83
N MET A 28 -1.32 -7.54 -2.75
CA MET A 28 -2.33 -6.92 -3.60
C MET A 28 -3.01 -7.94 -4.51
N TYR A 29 -2.26 -8.85 -5.13
CA TYR A 29 -2.82 -9.93 -5.96
C TYR A 29 -3.77 -10.82 -5.15
N ASN A 30 -3.36 -11.26 -3.96
CA ASN A 30 -4.18 -12.06 -3.06
C ASN A 30 -5.44 -11.31 -2.56
N ALA A 31 -5.37 -9.98 -2.47
CA ALA A 31 -6.50 -9.12 -2.19
C ALA A 31 -7.37 -8.85 -3.45
N GLY A 32 -7.09 -9.51 -4.58
CA GLY A 32 -7.89 -9.46 -5.82
C GLY A 32 -7.63 -8.22 -6.68
N PHE A 33 -6.43 -7.65 -6.63
CA PHE A 33 -5.98 -6.70 -7.65
C PHE A 33 -5.58 -7.43 -8.93
N SER A 34 -5.89 -6.84 -10.09
CA SER A 34 -5.53 -7.46 -11.37
C SER A 34 -4.01 -7.47 -11.57
N ARG A 35 -3.46 -8.62 -11.90
CA ARG A 35 -2.02 -8.77 -12.20
C ARG A 35 -1.55 -7.80 -13.29
N LYS A 36 -2.41 -7.50 -14.27
CA LYS A 36 -2.12 -6.58 -15.37
C LYS A 36 -1.86 -5.14 -14.89
N THR A 37 -2.47 -4.74 -13.79
CA THR A 37 -2.35 -3.38 -13.25
C THR A 37 -1.35 -3.27 -12.10
N LEU A 38 -0.76 -4.38 -11.63
CA LEU A 38 0.22 -4.34 -10.55
C LEU A 38 1.45 -3.47 -10.85
N PRO A 39 2.01 -3.42 -12.08
CA PRO A 39 3.12 -2.50 -12.38
C PRO A 39 2.75 -1.04 -12.14
N ASP A 40 1.53 -0.62 -12.49
CA ASP A 40 1.04 0.73 -12.21
C ASP A 40 0.90 0.98 -10.71
N TRP A 41 0.37 0.00 -9.95
CA TRP A 41 0.28 0.10 -8.50
C TRP A 41 1.64 0.20 -7.82
N MET A 42 2.64 -0.56 -8.30
CA MET A 42 4.02 -0.46 -7.78
C MET A 42 4.62 0.91 -8.07
N CYS A 43 4.41 1.44 -9.28
CA CYS A 43 4.85 2.78 -9.63
C CYS A 43 4.15 3.85 -8.78
N LEU A 44 2.84 3.73 -8.58
CA LEU A 44 2.06 4.63 -7.74
C LEU A 44 2.61 4.66 -6.32
N VAL A 45 2.78 3.50 -5.70
CA VAL A 45 3.24 3.40 -4.32
C VAL A 45 4.67 3.91 -4.14
N ASP A 46 5.55 3.65 -5.12
CA ASP A 46 6.89 4.25 -5.13
C ASP A 46 6.83 5.78 -5.20
N ALA A 47 5.97 6.31 -6.07
CA ALA A 47 5.80 7.75 -6.28
C ALA A 47 5.20 8.47 -5.06
N GLU A 48 4.25 7.84 -4.35
CA GLU A 48 3.48 8.46 -3.26
C GLU A 48 4.15 8.29 -1.89
N SER A 49 4.75 7.13 -1.61
CA SER A 49 5.23 6.80 -0.25
C SER A 49 6.60 6.14 -0.18
N SER A 50 7.22 5.82 -1.32
CA SER A 50 8.39 4.94 -1.38
C SER A 50 8.18 3.62 -0.61
N PHE A 51 6.98 3.03 -0.76
CA PHE A 51 6.54 1.79 -0.08
C PHE A 51 6.43 1.87 1.45
N ASN A 52 6.46 3.07 2.03
CA ASN A 52 6.42 3.28 3.46
C ASN A 52 4.98 3.30 4.00
N THR A 53 4.65 2.37 4.92
CA THR A 53 3.32 2.31 5.54
C THR A 53 2.98 3.50 6.43
N LYS A 54 3.99 4.17 6.99
CA LYS A 54 3.82 5.32 7.90
C LYS A 54 3.95 6.67 7.19
N ALA A 55 4.01 6.68 5.84
CA ALA A 55 4.09 7.94 5.10
C ALA A 55 2.88 8.83 5.40
N ILE A 56 3.13 10.11 5.60
CA ILE A 56 2.10 11.12 5.80
C ILE A 56 2.55 12.43 5.18
N ASN A 57 1.68 13.05 4.38
CA ASN A 57 1.83 14.40 3.87
C ASN A 57 0.80 15.30 4.55
N ARG A 58 1.23 16.37 5.23
CA ARG A 58 0.35 17.34 5.92
C ARG A 58 0.37 18.73 5.32
N VAL A 59 0.94 18.85 4.13
CA VAL A 59 1.20 20.18 3.52
C VAL A 59 0.51 20.35 2.17
N ASN A 60 -0.64 19.73 1.96
CA ASN A 60 -1.44 19.98 0.78
C ASN A 60 -1.92 21.43 0.75
N VAL A 61 -1.93 22.06 -0.43
CA VAL A 61 -2.28 23.47 -0.61
C VAL A 61 -3.68 23.80 -0.07
N ASP A 62 -4.58 22.83 -0.10
CA ASP A 62 -5.96 22.95 0.38
C ASP A 62 -6.12 22.64 1.87
N GLY A 63 -5.03 22.39 2.59
CA GLY A 63 -4.99 22.07 4.01
C GLY A 63 -5.35 20.62 4.35
N SER A 64 -5.59 19.77 3.35
CA SER A 64 -5.79 18.33 3.55
C SER A 64 -4.48 17.60 3.81
N SER A 65 -4.58 16.36 4.27
CA SER A 65 -3.44 15.47 4.49
C SER A 65 -3.64 14.13 3.80
N ASP A 66 -2.52 13.48 3.44
CA ASP A 66 -2.52 12.17 2.79
C ASP A 66 -1.84 11.13 3.69
N TYR A 67 -2.40 9.92 3.76
CA TYR A 67 -2.06 8.93 4.76
C TYR A 67 -1.65 7.58 4.16
N GLY A 68 -0.59 7.02 4.72
CA GLY A 68 -0.17 5.64 4.51
C GLY A 68 0.44 5.38 3.14
N ILE A 69 0.60 4.09 2.86
CA ILE A 69 1.34 3.60 1.69
C ILE A 69 0.77 4.07 0.34
N PHE A 70 -0.55 4.33 0.27
CA PHE A 70 -1.23 4.83 -0.93
C PHE A 70 -1.51 6.34 -0.89
N GLN A 71 -1.06 7.07 0.15
CA GLN A 71 -1.29 8.50 0.35
C GLN A 71 -2.75 8.89 0.11
N ILE A 72 -3.64 8.28 0.92
CA ILE A 72 -5.08 8.47 0.82
C ILE A 72 -5.46 9.77 1.53
N ASN A 73 -6.15 10.65 0.81
CA ASN A 73 -6.50 12.00 1.25
C ASN A 73 -7.67 12.00 2.24
N ASP A 74 -7.53 12.76 3.34
CA ASP A 74 -8.54 12.85 4.39
C ASP A 74 -9.80 13.60 3.98
N ARG A 75 -9.69 14.62 3.16
CA ARG A 75 -10.84 15.43 2.71
C ARG A 75 -11.89 14.60 1.96
N TYR A 76 -11.43 13.60 1.21
CA TYR A 76 -12.30 12.88 0.26
C TYR A 76 -12.58 11.43 0.67
N TRP A 77 -11.68 10.77 1.39
CA TRP A 77 -11.70 9.32 1.44
C TRP A 77 -11.73 8.68 2.83
N CYS A 78 -10.98 9.22 3.79
CA CYS A 78 -10.81 8.59 5.10
C CYS A 78 -11.32 9.44 6.27
N TYR A 79 -12.18 10.43 6.02
CA TYR A 79 -12.90 11.14 7.08
C TYR A 79 -14.22 10.40 7.40
N PRO A 80 -14.75 10.46 8.63
CA PRO A 80 -16.03 9.84 8.96
C PRO A 80 -17.14 10.27 8.00
N GLY A 81 -17.82 9.28 7.38
CA GLY A 81 -18.88 9.51 6.40
C GLY A 81 -18.42 9.71 4.96
N THR A 82 -17.11 9.61 4.67
CA THR A 82 -16.55 9.65 3.31
C THR A 82 -16.34 8.26 2.69
N GLY A 83 -15.88 8.22 1.44
CA GLY A 83 -15.93 7.07 0.55
C GLY A 83 -15.41 5.73 1.08
N CYS A 84 -14.34 5.71 1.91
CA CYS A 84 -13.74 4.44 2.37
C CYS A 84 -14.28 3.94 3.72
N SER A 85 -15.02 4.75 4.46
CA SER A 85 -15.54 4.41 5.81
C SER A 85 -14.43 3.89 6.75
N VAL A 86 -13.29 4.54 6.75
CA VAL A 86 -12.11 4.20 7.55
C VAL A 86 -11.51 5.48 8.14
N ASP A 87 -11.00 5.41 9.37
CA ASP A 87 -10.26 6.53 9.96
C ASP A 87 -8.86 6.65 9.34
N CYS A 88 -8.44 7.87 9.07
CA CYS A 88 -7.19 8.13 8.36
C CYS A 88 -5.94 7.57 9.08
N PRO A 89 -5.80 7.68 10.41
CA PRO A 89 -4.66 7.07 11.12
C PRO A 89 -4.52 5.56 10.91
N SER A 90 -5.61 4.81 10.73
CA SER A 90 -5.56 3.36 10.50
C SER A 90 -4.93 2.98 9.16
N LEU A 91 -4.92 3.91 8.19
CA LEU A 91 -4.26 3.75 6.89
C LEU A 91 -2.72 3.73 6.98
N MET A 92 -2.17 4.11 8.14
CA MET A 92 -0.73 4.05 8.43
C MET A 92 -0.33 2.75 9.16
N ASN A 93 -1.18 1.73 9.16
CA ASN A 93 -0.87 0.46 9.79
C ASN A 93 0.09 -0.36 8.91
N ASP A 94 0.96 -1.17 9.53
CA ASP A 94 1.84 -2.11 8.83
C ASP A 94 1.06 -3.26 8.20
N ASP A 95 -0.11 -3.59 8.75
CA ASP A 95 -1.13 -4.34 8.03
C ASP A 95 -1.92 -3.38 7.12
N ILE A 96 -1.67 -3.48 5.83
CA ILE A 96 -2.20 -2.57 4.80
C ILE A 96 -3.56 -2.97 4.24
N GLU A 97 -4.28 -3.89 4.88
CA GLU A 97 -5.54 -4.39 4.33
C GLU A 97 -6.60 -3.30 4.18
N ALA A 98 -6.75 -2.44 5.20
CA ALA A 98 -7.65 -1.29 5.14
C ALA A 98 -7.24 -0.32 4.03
N SER A 99 -5.94 -0.05 3.88
CA SER A 99 -5.38 0.81 2.84
C SER A 99 -5.65 0.25 1.44
N MET A 100 -5.46 -1.07 1.22
CA MET A 100 -5.76 -1.73 -0.05
C MET A 100 -7.24 -1.68 -0.40
N ARG A 101 -8.13 -1.91 0.56
CA ARG A 101 -9.58 -1.79 0.32
C ARG A 101 -9.95 -0.36 -0.10
N CYS A 102 -9.45 0.64 0.61
CA CYS A 102 -9.71 2.03 0.28
C CYS A 102 -9.13 2.41 -1.10
N ALA A 103 -7.88 2.00 -1.41
CA ALA A 103 -7.28 2.23 -2.73
C ALA A 103 -8.12 1.62 -3.87
N LYS A 104 -8.71 0.43 -3.66
CA LYS A 104 -9.65 -0.16 -4.62
C LYS A 104 -10.92 0.66 -4.81
N ILE A 105 -11.50 1.17 -3.73
CA ILE A 105 -12.69 2.03 -3.77
C ILE A 105 -12.37 3.27 -4.61
N ILE A 106 -11.25 3.93 -4.33
CA ILE A 106 -10.80 5.13 -5.05
C ILE A 106 -10.60 4.82 -6.54
N TYR A 107 -9.89 3.73 -6.85
CA TYR A 107 -9.60 3.32 -8.22
C TYR A 107 -10.88 3.05 -9.03
N ASN A 108 -11.90 2.47 -8.42
CA ASN A 108 -13.17 2.13 -9.06
C ASN A 108 -14.20 3.27 -9.00
N ASP A 109 -13.91 4.36 -8.30
CA ASP A 109 -14.80 5.49 -8.26
C ASP A 109 -14.92 6.16 -9.64
N ARG A 110 -16.15 6.42 -10.07
CA ARG A 110 -16.44 6.94 -11.40
C ARG A 110 -15.84 8.33 -11.67
N TYR A 111 -15.62 9.12 -10.62
CA TYR A 111 -15.04 10.45 -10.75
C TYR A 111 -13.52 10.42 -10.71
N SER A 112 -12.94 9.41 -10.08
CA SER A 112 -11.50 9.24 -9.94
C SER A 112 -10.82 8.81 -11.23
N ASN A 113 -11.54 8.13 -12.13
CA ASN A 113 -11.02 7.62 -13.39
C ASN A 113 -9.71 6.79 -13.19
N GLY A 114 -9.81 5.77 -12.34
CA GLY A 114 -8.71 4.84 -12.08
C GLY A 114 -7.52 5.49 -11.38
N PHE A 115 -6.34 5.27 -11.89
CA PHE A 115 -5.09 5.82 -11.35
C PHE A 115 -5.00 7.36 -11.39
N ASN A 116 -5.84 8.03 -12.16
CA ASN A 116 -5.82 9.50 -12.22
C ASN A 116 -6.25 10.19 -10.90
N ALA A 117 -6.77 9.43 -9.94
CA ALA A 117 -6.99 9.89 -8.59
C ALA A 117 -5.68 10.35 -7.90
N TRP A 118 -4.55 9.75 -8.27
CA TRP A 118 -3.25 10.01 -7.64
C TRP A 118 -2.38 10.93 -8.48
N THR A 119 -1.96 12.04 -7.88
CA THR A 119 -1.11 13.03 -8.55
C THR A 119 0.30 12.50 -8.79
N GLY A 120 0.86 11.73 -7.87
CA GLY A 120 2.16 11.09 -8.03
C GLY A 120 2.16 10.11 -9.22
N TRP A 121 1.11 9.32 -9.39
CA TRP A 121 1.00 8.44 -10.55
C TRP A 121 0.89 9.22 -11.86
N LYS A 122 0.06 10.29 -11.92
CA LYS A 122 -0.04 11.14 -13.12
C LYS A 122 1.30 11.71 -13.53
N ASN A 123 2.11 12.13 -12.57
CA ASN A 123 3.37 12.82 -12.82
C ASN A 123 4.54 11.87 -13.10
N LYS A 124 4.52 10.67 -12.52
CA LYS A 124 5.69 9.76 -12.51
C LYS A 124 5.49 8.46 -13.30
N CYS A 125 4.25 8.02 -13.51
CA CYS A 125 3.94 6.71 -14.07
C CYS A 125 3.22 6.78 -15.41
N ARG A 126 2.22 7.65 -15.52
CA ARG A 126 1.34 7.72 -16.68
C ARG A 126 2.10 7.94 -17.99
N GLY A 127 1.91 7.02 -18.95
CA GLY A 127 2.54 7.09 -20.27
C GLY A 127 4.05 6.83 -20.28
N ARG A 128 4.62 6.31 -19.20
CA ARG A 128 6.04 5.95 -19.10
C ARG A 128 6.23 4.45 -19.10
N SER A 129 7.45 3.99 -19.40
CA SER A 129 7.80 2.60 -19.24
C SER A 129 7.73 2.20 -17.76
N LEU A 130 7.01 1.11 -17.48
CA LEU A 130 6.88 0.52 -16.15
C LEU A 130 7.75 -0.73 -15.99
N GLU A 131 8.76 -0.94 -16.83
CA GLU A 131 9.60 -2.13 -16.83
C GLU A 131 10.28 -2.35 -15.46
N LYS A 132 10.79 -1.29 -14.80
CA LYS A 132 11.36 -1.40 -13.44
C LYS A 132 10.34 -1.81 -12.38
N TYR A 133 9.06 -1.67 -12.67
CA TYR A 133 7.95 -2.06 -11.81
C TYR A 133 7.30 -3.38 -12.23
N SER A 134 7.85 -4.08 -13.23
CA SER A 134 7.41 -5.43 -13.55
C SER A 134 7.40 -6.31 -12.29
N VAL A 135 6.39 -7.14 -12.20
CA VAL A 135 6.18 -8.04 -11.05
C VAL A 135 6.26 -9.51 -11.45
N ASP A 136 6.70 -9.79 -12.68
CA ASP A 136 6.70 -11.16 -13.20
C ASP A 136 7.59 -12.07 -12.36
N GLU A 137 8.77 -11.60 -11.96
CA GLU A 137 9.67 -12.33 -11.07
C GLU A 137 9.06 -12.62 -9.69
N CYS A 138 8.10 -11.81 -9.26
CA CYS A 138 7.44 -11.99 -7.97
C CYS A 138 6.54 -13.24 -7.91
N PHE A 139 6.15 -13.78 -9.07
CA PHE A 139 5.21 -14.91 -9.19
C PHE A 139 5.81 -16.15 -9.86
N ASN A 140 7.05 -16.08 -10.34
CA ASN A 140 7.68 -17.19 -11.06
C ASN A 140 7.92 -18.43 -10.18
N ASN A 141 8.09 -18.27 -8.86
CA ASN A 141 8.32 -19.40 -7.95
C ASN A 141 7.06 -20.25 -7.70
N ASP A 142 5.86 -19.69 -7.86
CA ASP A 142 4.62 -20.45 -7.66
C ASP A 142 4.42 -21.49 -8.77
N SER A 143 4.93 -21.23 -9.97
CA SER A 143 4.88 -22.17 -11.11
C SER A 143 5.74 -23.43 -10.87
N TYR A 144 6.92 -23.29 -10.25
CA TYR A 144 7.80 -24.40 -9.94
C TYR A 144 7.22 -25.30 -8.83
N TYR A 145 6.62 -24.73 -7.80
CA TYR A 145 5.96 -25.50 -6.73
C TYR A 145 4.75 -26.28 -7.24
N PHE A 146 3.99 -25.70 -8.16
CA PHE A 146 2.83 -26.38 -8.76
C PHE A 146 3.25 -27.54 -9.66
N PHE A 147 4.29 -27.37 -10.47
CA PHE A 147 4.87 -28.43 -11.30
C PHE A 147 5.47 -29.56 -10.46
N PHE A 148 6.23 -29.26 -9.42
CA PHE A 148 6.81 -30.27 -8.52
C PHE A 148 5.74 -31.07 -7.81
N LYS A 149 4.64 -30.45 -7.38
CA LYS A 149 3.54 -31.14 -6.68
C LYS A 149 2.74 -32.07 -7.59
N ILE A 150 2.72 -31.79 -8.90
CA ILE A 150 2.08 -32.70 -9.89
C ILE A 150 2.99 -33.89 -10.20
N ILE A 151 4.29 -33.69 -10.31
CA ILE A 151 5.25 -34.74 -10.67
C ILE A 151 5.49 -35.72 -9.49
N THR A 152 5.40 -35.27 -8.24
CA THR A 152 5.62 -36.12 -7.05
C THR A 152 4.36 -36.86 -6.56
N LYS A 153 3.21 -36.69 -7.23
CA LYS A 153 1.94 -37.37 -6.94
C LYS A 153 1.62 -38.56 -7.87
N ASN A 154 2.53 -38.88 -8.78
CA ASN A 154 2.52 -40.09 -9.60
C ASN A 154 3.71 -40.97 -9.19
#